data_1e642cfd9e4bf46b861d67e8d6b7cd07
#
_entry.id   1e642cfd9e4bf46b861d67e8d6b7cd07
#
_cell.length_a   1.000
_cell.length_b   1.000
_cell.length_c   1.000
_cell.angle_alpha   90.00
_cell.angle_beta   90.00
_cell.angle_gamma   90.00
#
_symmetry.space_group_name_H-M   'P 1'
#
loop_
_entity.id
_entity.type
_entity.pdbx_description
1 polymer ?
#
loop_
_entity_poly.entity_id
_entity_poly.type
_entity_poly.pdbx_seq_one_letter_code
_entity_poly.pdbx_strand_id
1 'polypeptide(L)'
;MALNYFNANNDWFIGYGNKQLSRLAEQLYLELSQLLQQGITPKIILAQSDTVAFIASFIAACAAGCPVFLCNPNWVNQEWQQVFELVQPNLIWSDRPSVKQQQVYPVQTLNSQIQNHIMIPTGGSSGKIRFATHTWDTLSASVQGFKEYFQLDQINSFCVLPLYHVSGLMQFFRSFTTNGKLINLPFKTVEAGDIPDIDPTDFFISLVPTQLQRLLQNPALANWLSKFKTVLLGGAPAWEELLEQARNYSIRLAPTYGMTETASQIVTLKPEDFLNGANNCGKILPHAKVSILSPTNQILETNKIGIVTVEAKSLALGYYPNLFNQELFKLDDLGYFDDKGYLNIIGRNSNKIITGGENVYPTEVEAAIRATNLVNDVCVIGKDDPIWGQAVTAIYVPCDKSVTPTTIKAAIADKLSKFKQPKYWIQLENLPRNYQGKINCLQLLQIATLHQNPSQLASDS
;
A
#
# COMPACT_ATOMS: atom_id res chain seq x y z
N MET A 1 1.18 -27.22 4.53
CA MET A 1 1.52 -26.08 5.41
C MET A 1 0.31 -25.20 5.68
N ALA A 2 -0.35 -24.60 4.67
CA ALA A 2 -1.52 -23.74 4.88
C ALA A 2 -2.72 -24.44 5.56
N LEU A 3 -3.01 -25.69 5.24
CA LEU A 3 -4.10 -26.45 5.85
C LEU A 3 -3.88 -26.77 7.33
N ASN A 4 -2.65 -26.74 7.84
CA ASN A 4 -2.36 -27.00 9.27
C ASN A 4 -2.90 -25.89 10.18
N TYR A 5 -3.19 -24.71 9.64
CA TYR A 5 -3.82 -23.59 10.36
C TYR A 5 -5.35 -23.66 10.32
N PHE A 6 -5.90 -24.58 9.54
CA PHE A 6 -7.35 -24.78 9.43
C PHE A 6 -7.87 -25.54 10.65
N ASN A 7 -8.25 -24.83 11.68
CA ASN A 7 -9.03 -25.40 12.77
C ASN A 7 -10.51 -25.05 12.53
N ALA A 8 -11.25 -25.98 11.95
CA ALA A 8 -12.67 -25.80 11.60
C ALA A 8 -13.58 -25.44 12.80
N ASN A 9 -13.09 -25.61 14.02
CA ASN A 9 -13.81 -25.35 15.27
C ASN A 9 -13.55 -23.96 15.87
N ASN A 10 -12.65 -23.16 15.31
CA ASN A 10 -12.36 -21.80 15.79
C ASN A 10 -13.15 -20.77 15.00
N ASP A 11 -13.97 -19.98 15.68
CA ASP A 11 -14.63 -18.78 15.13
C ASP A 11 -13.63 -17.63 14.94
N TRP A 12 -12.56 -17.90 14.17
CA TRP A 12 -11.51 -16.92 13.92
C TRP A 12 -11.92 -15.84 12.91
N PHE A 13 -12.84 -16.19 11.98
CA PHE A 13 -13.33 -15.26 10.96
C PHE A 13 -14.73 -14.78 11.36
N ILE A 14 -14.79 -13.63 12.02
CA ILE A 14 -16.01 -13.08 12.62
C ILE A 14 -16.95 -12.52 11.54
N GLY A 15 -18.24 -12.85 11.64
CA GLY A 15 -19.27 -12.37 10.72
C GLY A 15 -19.46 -13.25 9.48
N TYR A 16 -18.69 -14.34 9.35
CA TYR A 16 -18.77 -15.28 8.23
C TYR A 16 -18.80 -16.73 8.72
N GLY A 17 -19.37 -17.58 7.91
CA GLY A 17 -19.46 -19.01 8.22
C GLY A 17 -18.11 -19.72 8.06
N ASN A 18 -17.34 -19.89 9.14
CA ASN A 18 -16.06 -20.62 9.12
C ASN A 18 -16.19 -22.03 8.50
N LYS A 19 -17.31 -22.72 8.72
CA LYS A 19 -17.60 -24.04 8.10
C LYS A 19 -17.74 -23.94 6.58
N GLN A 20 -18.33 -22.87 6.05
CA GLN A 20 -18.45 -22.64 4.60
C GLN A 20 -17.09 -22.39 4.00
N LEU A 21 -16.28 -21.54 4.63
CA LEU A 21 -14.91 -21.26 4.21
C LEU A 21 -14.05 -22.52 4.16
N SER A 22 -14.09 -23.34 5.23
CA SER A 22 -13.34 -24.60 5.32
C SER A 22 -13.74 -25.58 4.21
N ARG A 23 -15.05 -25.78 4.01
CA ARG A 23 -15.54 -26.68 2.94
C ARG A 23 -15.12 -26.24 1.56
N LEU A 24 -15.21 -24.93 1.28
CA LEU A 24 -14.80 -24.38 -0.01
C LEU A 24 -13.29 -24.53 -0.22
N ALA A 25 -12.47 -24.26 0.78
CA ALA A 25 -11.03 -24.41 0.69
C ALA A 25 -10.62 -25.88 0.48
N GLU A 26 -11.26 -26.83 1.20
CA GLU A 26 -11.02 -28.27 1.02
C GLU A 26 -11.43 -28.73 -0.38
N GLN A 27 -12.59 -28.31 -0.87
CA GLN A 27 -13.05 -28.65 -2.23
C GLN A 27 -12.04 -28.17 -3.27
N LEU A 28 -11.66 -26.90 -3.24
CA LEU A 28 -10.69 -26.31 -4.19
C LEU A 28 -9.31 -26.98 -4.09
N TYR A 29 -8.88 -27.33 -2.87
CA TYR A 29 -7.63 -28.08 -2.67
C TYR A 29 -7.69 -29.47 -3.30
N LEU A 30 -8.82 -30.20 -3.17
CA LEU A 30 -9.00 -31.51 -3.79
C LEU A 30 -8.98 -31.42 -5.32
N GLU A 31 -9.64 -30.42 -5.91
CA GLU A 31 -9.60 -30.14 -7.35
C GLU A 31 -8.17 -29.89 -7.84
N LEU A 32 -7.39 -29.05 -7.13
CA LEU A 32 -5.99 -28.83 -7.44
C LEU A 32 -5.14 -30.09 -7.29
N SER A 33 -5.40 -30.89 -6.23
CA SER A 33 -4.66 -32.12 -5.98
C SER A 33 -4.85 -33.15 -7.09
N GLN A 34 -6.04 -33.23 -7.72
CA GLN A 34 -6.28 -34.06 -8.90
C GLN A 34 -5.44 -33.62 -10.10
N LEU A 35 -5.32 -32.30 -10.34
CA LEU A 35 -4.45 -31.77 -11.39
C LEU A 35 -2.98 -32.08 -11.13
N LEU A 36 -2.53 -31.91 -9.88
CA LEU A 36 -1.15 -32.21 -9.48
C LEU A 36 -0.80 -33.69 -9.67
N GLN A 37 -1.72 -34.63 -9.37
CA GLN A 37 -1.53 -36.06 -9.62
C GLN A 37 -1.37 -36.38 -11.10
N GLN A 38 -1.93 -35.55 -11.98
CA GLN A 38 -1.75 -35.64 -13.44
C GLN A 38 -0.46 -34.94 -13.93
N GLY A 39 0.39 -34.43 -13.01
CA GLY A 39 1.60 -33.69 -13.32
C GLY A 39 1.34 -32.23 -13.73
N ILE A 40 0.13 -31.72 -13.47
CA ILE A 40 -0.31 -30.38 -13.86
C ILE A 40 -0.27 -29.45 -12.65
N THR A 41 0.61 -28.44 -12.64
CA THR A 41 0.63 -27.38 -11.62
C THR A 41 0.14 -26.06 -12.25
N PRO A 42 -1.13 -25.69 -12.07
CA PRO A 42 -1.70 -24.53 -12.74
C PRO A 42 -1.20 -23.20 -12.17
N LYS A 43 -0.95 -22.21 -13.05
CA LYS A 43 -0.86 -20.80 -12.67
C LYS A 43 -2.26 -20.27 -12.46
N ILE A 44 -2.53 -19.77 -11.26
CA ILE A 44 -3.88 -19.38 -10.83
C ILE A 44 -3.99 -17.86 -10.76
N ILE A 45 -4.92 -17.27 -11.53
CA ILE A 45 -5.39 -15.91 -11.26
C ILE A 45 -6.49 -15.97 -10.21
N LEU A 46 -6.30 -15.24 -9.10
CA LEU A 46 -7.29 -15.08 -8.03
C LEU A 46 -7.81 -13.64 -8.01
N ALA A 47 -9.07 -13.45 -8.48
CA ALA A 47 -9.71 -12.15 -8.66
C ALA A 47 -11.16 -12.19 -8.16
N GLN A 48 -11.34 -12.54 -6.89
CA GLN A 48 -12.64 -12.64 -6.24
C GLN A 48 -12.92 -11.42 -5.36
N SER A 49 -14.14 -10.90 -5.43
CA SER A 49 -14.63 -9.80 -4.60
C SER A 49 -15.20 -10.31 -3.27
N ASP A 50 -15.75 -11.54 -3.29
CA ASP A 50 -16.24 -12.19 -2.09
C ASP A 50 -15.08 -12.63 -1.20
N THR A 51 -15.10 -12.20 0.06
CA THR A 51 -14.01 -12.44 1.01
C THR A 51 -13.83 -13.91 1.36
N VAL A 52 -14.93 -14.66 1.52
CA VAL A 52 -14.88 -16.10 1.86
C VAL A 52 -14.27 -16.88 0.70
N ALA A 53 -14.73 -16.58 -0.52
CA ALA A 53 -14.21 -17.21 -1.73
C ALA A 53 -12.73 -16.85 -1.95
N PHE A 54 -12.33 -15.59 -1.74
CA PHE A 54 -10.93 -15.17 -1.85
C PHE A 54 -10.02 -15.92 -0.89
N ILE A 55 -10.39 -15.94 0.41
CA ILE A 55 -9.58 -16.59 1.46
C ILE A 55 -9.50 -18.10 1.22
N ALA A 56 -10.62 -18.75 0.90
CA ALA A 56 -10.66 -20.18 0.62
C ALA A 56 -9.76 -20.56 -0.57
N SER A 57 -9.86 -19.80 -1.67
CA SER A 57 -9.04 -19.98 -2.86
C SER A 57 -7.55 -19.76 -2.60
N PHE A 58 -7.22 -18.70 -1.87
CA PHE A 58 -5.83 -18.41 -1.49
C PHE A 58 -5.22 -19.55 -0.68
N ILE A 59 -5.94 -20.04 0.35
CA ILE A 59 -5.47 -21.13 1.19
C ILE A 59 -5.32 -22.42 0.37
N ALA A 60 -6.30 -22.76 -0.50
CA ALA A 60 -6.24 -23.94 -1.34
C ALA A 60 -5.05 -23.90 -2.30
N ALA A 61 -4.81 -22.77 -2.97
CA ALA A 61 -3.67 -22.58 -3.88
C ALA A 61 -2.33 -22.74 -3.15
N CYS A 62 -2.18 -22.08 -1.98
CA CYS A 62 -0.97 -22.18 -1.17
C CYS A 62 -0.75 -23.60 -0.62
N ALA A 63 -1.80 -24.29 -0.19
CA ALA A 63 -1.73 -25.67 0.30
C ALA A 63 -1.33 -26.67 -0.79
N ALA A 64 -1.81 -26.44 -2.01
CA ALA A 64 -1.48 -27.24 -3.18
C ALA A 64 -0.10 -26.89 -3.79
N GLY A 65 0.56 -25.83 -3.31
CA GLY A 65 1.83 -25.37 -3.87
C GLY A 65 1.71 -24.75 -5.26
N CYS A 66 0.49 -24.36 -5.67
CA CYS A 66 0.25 -23.72 -6.95
C CYS A 66 0.62 -22.24 -6.93
N PRO A 67 1.30 -21.72 -7.97
CA PRO A 67 1.57 -20.29 -8.09
C PRO A 67 0.26 -19.50 -8.23
N VAL A 68 0.03 -18.54 -7.32
CA VAL A 68 -1.20 -17.74 -7.27
C VAL A 68 -0.91 -16.26 -7.49
N PHE A 69 -1.63 -15.64 -8.42
CA PHE A 69 -1.56 -14.23 -8.78
C PHE A 69 -2.77 -13.51 -8.19
N LEU A 70 -2.56 -12.70 -7.17
CA LEU A 70 -3.62 -11.91 -6.56
C LEU A 70 -3.96 -10.73 -7.47
N CYS A 71 -5.21 -10.63 -7.89
CA CYS A 71 -5.63 -9.63 -8.85
C CYS A 71 -6.80 -8.82 -8.34
N ASN A 72 -6.82 -7.52 -8.68
CA ASN A 72 -7.96 -6.69 -8.39
C ASN A 72 -9.11 -7.02 -9.36
N PRO A 73 -10.25 -7.51 -8.88
CA PRO A 73 -11.40 -7.81 -9.74
C PRO A 73 -11.93 -6.58 -10.47
N ASN A 74 -11.60 -5.37 -10.00
CA ASN A 74 -12.08 -4.09 -10.55
C ASN A 74 -11.14 -3.46 -11.58
N TRP A 75 -10.06 -4.12 -11.98
CA TRP A 75 -9.23 -3.64 -13.06
C TRP A 75 -10.02 -3.46 -14.36
N VAL A 76 -9.68 -2.42 -15.11
CA VAL A 76 -10.25 -2.17 -16.45
C VAL A 76 -9.63 -3.09 -17.50
N ASN A 77 -10.21 -3.15 -18.68
CA ASN A 77 -9.78 -4.08 -19.74
C ASN A 77 -8.28 -3.94 -20.09
N GLN A 78 -7.75 -2.72 -20.13
CA GLN A 78 -6.34 -2.49 -20.44
C GLN A 78 -5.40 -3.07 -19.37
N GLU A 79 -5.79 -3.00 -18.10
CA GLU A 79 -5.04 -3.61 -16.98
C GLU A 79 -5.12 -5.13 -17.04
N TRP A 80 -6.29 -5.67 -17.31
CA TRP A 80 -6.48 -7.11 -17.51
C TRP A 80 -5.68 -7.65 -18.68
N GLN A 81 -5.62 -6.93 -19.80
CA GLN A 81 -4.78 -7.32 -20.93
C GLN A 81 -3.32 -7.45 -20.55
N GLN A 82 -2.76 -6.46 -19.81
CA GLN A 82 -1.38 -6.55 -19.30
C GLN A 82 -1.16 -7.79 -18.43
N VAL A 83 -2.14 -8.11 -17.57
CA VAL A 83 -2.06 -9.27 -16.67
C VAL A 83 -2.10 -10.57 -17.45
N PHE A 84 -3.00 -10.72 -18.42
CA PHE A 84 -3.11 -11.96 -19.24
C PHE A 84 -1.89 -12.18 -20.11
N GLU A 85 -1.35 -11.13 -20.71
CA GLU A 85 -0.09 -11.19 -21.48
C GLU A 85 1.10 -11.61 -20.61
N LEU A 86 1.19 -11.05 -19.39
CA LEU A 86 2.28 -11.33 -18.45
C LEU A 86 2.17 -12.72 -17.83
N VAL A 87 0.99 -13.12 -17.36
CA VAL A 87 0.79 -14.31 -16.53
C VAL A 87 0.55 -15.55 -17.38
N GLN A 88 -0.26 -15.44 -18.44
CA GLN A 88 -0.73 -16.59 -19.22
C GLN A 88 -1.30 -17.68 -18.31
N PRO A 89 -2.45 -17.46 -17.65
CA PRO A 89 -2.97 -18.33 -16.60
C PRO A 89 -3.48 -19.66 -17.15
N ASN A 90 -3.41 -20.70 -16.31
CA ASN A 90 -4.03 -22.00 -16.59
C ASN A 90 -5.38 -22.15 -15.91
N LEU A 91 -5.63 -21.37 -14.86
CA LEU A 91 -6.86 -21.38 -14.08
C LEU A 91 -7.21 -19.95 -13.65
N ILE A 92 -8.49 -19.60 -13.70
CA ILE A 92 -9.00 -18.30 -13.30
C ILE A 92 -10.12 -18.48 -12.28
N TRP A 93 -9.87 -18.03 -11.06
CA TRP A 93 -10.88 -17.93 -10.00
C TRP A 93 -11.35 -16.46 -9.88
N SER A 94 -12.53 -16.19 -10.41
CA SER A 94 -13.12 -14.87 -10.40
C SER A 94 -14.65 -14.97 -10.30
N ASP A 95 -15.26 -14.02 -9.64
CA ASP A 95 -16.73 -13.81 -9.62
C ASP A 95 -17.20 -12.94 -10.79
N ARG A 96 -16.29 -12.33 -11.57
CA ARG A 96 -16.63 -11.49 -12.73
C ARG A 96 -16.70 -12.31 -14.02
N PRO A 97 -17.86 -12.31 -14.72
CA PRO A 97 -18.02 -13.06 -15.98
C PRO A 97 -16.99 -12.66 -17.06
N SER A 98 -16.71 -11.36 -17.21
CA SER A 98 -15.74 -10.85 -18.19
C SER A 98 -14.31 -11.35 -17.97
N VAL A 99 -13.96 -11.67 -16.75
CA VAL A 99 -12.64 -12.23 -16.38
C VAL A 99 -12.64 -13.75 -16.52
N LYS A 100 -13.73 -14.43 -16.10
CA LYS A 100 -13.89 -15.89 -16.22
C LYS A 100 -13.83 -16.39 -17.66
N GLN A 101 -14.34 -15.60 -18.60
CA GLN A 101 -14.42 -15.98 -20.03
C GLN A 101 -13.12 -15.72 -20.80
N GLN A 102 -12.08 -15.21 -20.13
CA GLN A 102 -10.78 -15.00 -20.78
C GLN A 102 -10.09 -16.33 -21.11
N GLN A 103 -9.23 -16.25 -22.10
CA GLN A 103 -8.49 -17.42 -22.56
C GLN A 103 -7.60 -17.97 -21.44
N VAL A 104 -7.76 -19.25 -21.13
CA VAL A 104 -6.80 -20.02 -20.32
C VAL A 104 -5.82 -20.72 -21.24
N TYR A 105 -4.58 -20.79 -20.82
CA TYR A 105 -3.52 -21.39 -21.59
C TYR A 105 -3.34 -22.86 -21.18
N PRO A 106 -3.05 -23.77 -22.15
CA PRO A 106 -2.72 -25.14 -21.79
C PRO A 106 -1.48 -25.16 -20.90
N VAL A 107 -1.48 -26.09 -19.95
CA VAL A 107 -0.31 -26.24 -19.07
C VAL A 107 0.86 -26.76 -19.90
N GLN A 108 1.83 -25.91 -20.15
CA GLN A 108 3.16 -26.33 -20.54
C GLN A 108 3.87 -26.81 -19.27
N THR A 109 4.75 -27.83 -19.35
CA THR A 109 5.53 -28.32 -18.21
C THR A 109 6.10 -27.15 -17.44
N LEU A 110 5.53 -26.90 -16.24
CA LEU A 110 5.90 -25.75 -15.44
C LEU A 110 7.35 -25.82 -15.01
N ASN A 111 8.04 -24.74 -15.23
CA ASN A 111 9.33 -24.49 -14.63
C ASN A 111 9.16 -24.65 -13.10
N SER A 112 9.81 -25.64 -12.49
CA SER A 112 9.76 -25.92 -11.03
C SER A 112 10.10 -24.71 -10.17
N GLN A 113 10.66 -23.66 -10.77
CA GLN A 113 11.11 -22.44 -10.13
C GLN A 113 9.98 -21.53 -9.58
N ILE A 114 8.71 -21.70 -10.01
CA ILE A 114 7.61 -20.83 -9.57
C ILE A 114 6.59 -21.54 -8.66
N GLN A 115 6.85 -22.79 -8.26
CA GLN A 115 6.01 -23.46 -7.28
C GLN A 115 6.04 -22.76 -5.92
N ASN A 116 4.93 -22.80 -5.19
CA ASN A 116 4.75 -22.15 -3.87
C ASN A 116 4.87 -20.61 -3.89
N HIS A 117 4.84 -19.98 -5.06
CA HIS A 117 4.95 -18.54 -5.15
C HIS A 117 3.59 -17.85 -5.03
N ILE A 118 3.58 -16.75 -4.29
CA ILE A 118 2.44 -15.86 -4.07
C ILE A 118 2.79 -14.53 -4.74
N MET A 119 2.12 -14.23 -5.84
CA MET A 119 2.37 -13.03 -6.62
C MET A 119 1.41 -11.92 -6.21
N ILE A 120 1.94 -10.89 -5.55
CA ILE A 120 1.17 -9.75 -5.05
C ILE A 120 1.36 -8.57 -6.00
N PRO A 121 0.27 -7.95 -6.50
CA PRO A 121 0.38 -6.87 -7.46
C PRO A 121 0.98 -5.62 -6.82
N THR A 122 1.90 -4.99 -7.54
CA THR A 122 2.45 -3.68 -7.21
C THR A 122 2.37 -2.78 -8.43
N GLY A 123 1.89 -1.55 -8.23
CA GLY A 123 1.88 -0.52 -9.27
C GLY A 123 3.20 0.24 -9.24
N GLY A 124 4.02 0.10 -10.28
CA GLY A 124 5.17 0.97 -10.47
C GLY A 124 4.74 2.36 -10.94
N SER A 125 5.63 3.36 -10.76
CA SER A 125 5.47 4.72 -11.32
C SER A 125 5.31 4.74 -12.85
N SER A 126 5.63 3.62 -13.52
CA SER A 126 5.50 3.42 -14.97
C SER A 126 4.08 3.10 -15.45
N GLY A 127 3.08 2.97 -14.57
CA GLY A 127 1.71 2.56 -14.95
C GLY A 127 1.58 1.10 -15.39
N LYS A 128 2.67 0.32 -15.37
CA LYS A 128 2.64 -1.12 -15.69
C LYS A 128 2.39 -1.95 -14.43
N ILE A 129 1.50 -2.93 -14.53
CA ILE A 129 1.27 -3.89 -13.47
C ILE A 129 2.48 -4.84 -13.37
N ARG A 130 3.00 -4.99 -12.16
CA ARG A 130 4.03 -5.96 -11.81
C ARG A 130 3.55 -6.79 -10.63
N PHE A 131 4.11 -7.97 -10.46
CA PHE A 131 3.83 -8.82 -9.34
C PHE A 131 5.12 -9.04 -8.53
N ALA A 132 5.13 -8.61 -7.29
CA ALA A 132 6.17 -8.99 -6.34
C ALA A 132 5.96 -10.46 -5.97
N THR A 133 7.03 -11.25 -6.09
CA THR A 133 7.00 -12.69 -5.86
C THR A 133 7.36 -12.99 -4.42
N HIS A 134 6.43 -13.51 -3.68
CA HIS A 134 6.58 -13.96 -2.30
C HIS A 134 6.43 -15.46 -2.17
N THR A 135 6.78 -15.97 -1.00
CA THR A 135 6.48 -17.33 -0.55
C THR A 135 5.75 -17.28 0.78
N TRP A 136 5.21 -18.42 1.22
CA TRP A 136 4.67 -18.53 2.58
C TRP A 136 5.69 -18.11 3.64
N ASP A 137 6.97 -18.45 3.44
CA ASP A 137 8.04 -18.16 4.40
C ASP A 137 8.35 -16.66 4.47
N THR A 138 8.38 -15.95 3.32
CA THR A 138 8.61 -14.50 3.33
C THR A 138 7.46 -13.74 4.00
N LEU A 139 6.20 -14.18 3.80
CA LEU A 139 5.06 -13.61 4.51
C LEU A 139 5.10 -13.92 6.00
N SER A 140 5.45 -15.18 6.36
CA SER A 140 5.59 -15.60 7.76
C SER A 140 6.69 -14.86 8.51
N ALA A 141 7.81 -14.54 7.84
CA ALA A 141 8.88 -13.73 8.43
C ALA A 141 8.40 -12.33 8.82
N SER A 142 7.54 -11.71 7.98
CA SER A 142 6.90 -10.42 8.32
C SER A 142 5.97 -10.54 9.54
N VAL A 143 5.19 -11.63 9.63
CA VAL A 143 4.33 -11.89 10.81
C VAL A 143 5.18 -12.06 12.07
N GLN A 144 6.25 -12.83 11.99
CA GLN A 144 7.12 -13.06 13.14
C GLN A 144 7.74 -11.74 13.65
N GLY A 145 8.26 -10.91 12.75
CA GLY A 145 8.79 -9.60 13.13
C GLY A 145 7.73 -8.68 13.74
N PHE A 146 6.48 -8.75 13.26
CA PHE A 146 5.36 -8.01 13.85
C PHE A 146 5.03 -8.49 15.26
N LYS A 147 4.95 -9.82 15.46
CA LYS A 147 4.72 -10.44 16.78
C LYS A 147 5.78 -9.99 17.80
N GLU A 148 7.04 -10.11 17.44
CA GLU A 148 8.15 -9.74 18.31
C GLU A 148 8.15 -8.24 18.64
N TYR A 149 7.89 -7.39 17.63
CA TYR A 149 7.86 -5.95 17.82
C TYR A 149 6.75 -5.49 18.78
N PHE A 150 5.54 -6.05 18.65
CA PHE A 150 4.41 -5.73 19.51
C PHE A 150 4.30 -6.64 20.74
N GLN A 151 5.19 -7.63 20.89
CA GLN A 151 5.21 -8.59 22.00
C GLN A 151 3.88 -9.34 22.15
N LEU A 152 3.42 -9.95 21.06
CA LEU A 152 2.12 -10.63 20.96
C LEU A 152 2.27 -12.04 20.42
N ASP A 153 1.54 -12.98 21.00
CA ASP A 153 1.42 -14.34 20.46
C ASP A 153 0.30 -14.48 19.44
N GLN A 154 -0.78 -13.74 19.65
CA GLN A 154 -1.98 -13.75 18.83
C GLN A 154 -2.29 -12.35 18.31
N ILE A 155 -2.69 -12.24 17.04
CA ILE A 155 -2.97 -10.96 16.38
C ILE A 155 -4.40 -10.97 15.85
N ASN A 156 -5.23 -10.08 16.39
CA ASN A 156 -6.58 -9.84 15.89
C ASN A 156 -6.56 -8.67 14.92
N SER A 157 -7.18 -8.82 13.77
CA SER A 157 -7.20 -7.78 12.72
C SER A 157 -8.62 -7.41 12.32
N PHE A 158 -8.87 -6.10 12.29
CA PHE A 158 -10.06 -5.51 11.67
C PHE A 158 -9.64 -4.95 10.31
N CYS A 159 -9.89 -5.69 9.24
CA CYS A 159 -9.41 -5.40 7.91
C CYS A 159 -10.46 -4.65 7.09
N VAL A 160 -10.11 -3.44 6.65
CA VAL A 160 -10.93 -2.63 5.72
C VAL A 160 -10.24 -2.41 4.37
N LEU A 161 -9.10 -3.09 4.17
CA LEU A 161 -8.29 -3.00 2.96
C LEU A 161 -8.47 -4.24 2.08
N PRO A 162 -8.36 -4.09 0.75
CA PRO A 162 -8.55 -5.22 -0.16
C PRO A 162 -7.52 -6.34 0.08
N LEU A 163 -7.97 -7.59 0.13
CA LEU A 163 -7.13 -8.76 0.38
C LEU A 163 -6.14 -9.08 -0.76
N TYR A 164 -6.40 -8.63 -1.97
CA TYR A 164 -5.46 -8.78 -3.09
C TYR A 164 -4.28 -7.79 -3.02
N HIS A 165 -4.25 -6.85 -2.08
CA HIS A 165 -3.10 -6.00 -1.77
C HIS A 165 -2.37 -6.50 -0.53
N VAL A 166 -1.06 -6.26 -0.48
CA VAL A 166 -0.23 -6.67 0.66
C VAL A 166 -0.76 -6.15 1.99
N SER A 167 -1.32 -4.95 2.02
CA SER A 167 -1.86 -4.34 3.24
C SER A 167 -3.11 -5.04 3.80
N GLY A 168 -3.98 -5.55 2.94
CA GLY A 168 -5.12 -6.37 3.34
C GLY A 168 -4.72 -7.83 3.58
N LEU A 169 -3.95 -8.40 2.64
CA LEU A 169 -3.46 -9.78 2.75
C LEU A 169 -2.76 -10.04 4.08
N MET A 170 -1.87 -9.15 4.49
CA MET A 170 -1.08 -9.35 5.71
C MET A 170 -1.89 -9.19 6.99
N GLN A 171 -3.02 -8.49 6.97
CA GLN A 171 -3.95 -8.50 8.10
C GLN A 171 -4.63 -9.87 8.25
N PHE A 172 -5.14 -10.42 7.14
CA PHE A 172 -5.63 -11.79 7.12
C PHE A 172 -4.54 -12.78 7.54
N PHE A 173 -3.35 -12.69 6.93
CA PHE A 173 -2.26 -13.64 7.14
C PHE A 173 -1.78 -13.65 8.60
N ARG A 174 -1.68 -12.48 9.25
CA ARG A 174 -1.36 -12.35 10.68
C ARG A 174 -2.38 -13.07 11.54
N SER A 175 -3.68 -12.76 11.38
CA SER A 175 -4.72 -13.38 12.17
C SER A 175 -4.78 -14.89 11.94
N PHE A 176 -4.72 -15.33 10.70
CA PHE A 176 -4.81 -16.75 10.34
C PHE A 176 -3.63 -17.56 10.90
N THR A 177 -2.40 -17.08 10.78
CA THR A 177 -1.19 -17.84 11.20
C THR A 177 -0.88 -17.74 12.69
N THR A 178 -1.53 -16.83 13.42
CA THR A 178 -1.37 -16.68 14.87
C THR A 178 -2.59 -17.14 15.66
N ASN A 179 -3.55 -17.80 15.02
CA ASN A 179 -4.85 -18.17 15.61
C ASN A 179 -5.61 -16.98 16.20
N GLY A 180 -5.41 -15.78 15.62
CA GLY A 180 -6.11 -14.56 15.97
C GLY A 180 -7.45 -14.45 15.25
N LYS A 181 -8.21 -13.42 15.58
CA LYS A 181 -9.51 -13.13 14.99
C LYS A 181 -9.36 -12.18 13.80
N LEU A 182 -10.14 -12.42 12.74
CA LEU A 182 -10.25 -11.55 11.58
C LEU A 182 -11.68 -11.03 11.45
N ILE A 183 -11.81 -9.73 11.27
CA ILE A 183 -13.00 -9.08 10.73
C ILE A 183 -12.60 -8.47 9.41
N ASN A 184 -13.37 -8.69 8.35
CA ASN A 184 -13.13 -8.06 7.07
C ASN A 184 -14.42 -7.39 6.59
N LEU A 185 -14.36 -6.07 6.43
CA LEU A 185 -15.48 -5.25 5.95
C LEU A 185 -14.98 -4.24 4.91
N PRO A 186 -15.80 -3.91 3.92
CA PRO A 186 -15.49 -2.80 3.02
C PRO A 186 -15.37 -1.49 3.81
N PHE A 187 -14.38 -0.65 3.49
CA PHE A 187 -14.19 0.64 4.14
C PHE A 187 -15.46 1.51 4.11
N LYS A 188 -16.19 1.50 3.00
CA LYS A 188 -17.45 2.24 2.84
C LYS A 188 -18.52 1.85 3.88
N THR A 189 -18.56 0.60 4.28
CA THR A 189 -19.47 0.10 5.33
C THR A 189 -19.12 0.74 6.68
N VAL A 190 -17.84 0.74 7.02
CA VAL A 190 -17.35 1.39 8.26
C VAL A 190 -17.57 2.91 8.23
N GLU A 191 -17.30 3.55 7.09
CA GLU A 191 -17.51 4.98 6.90
C GLU A 191 -18.99 5.38 7.02
N ALA A 192 -19.91 4.51 6.61
CA ALA A 192 -21.35 4.71 6.80
C ALA A 192 -21.81 4.51 8.26
N GLY A 193 -20.93 4.02 9.14
CA GLY A 193 -21.26 3.74 10.54
C GLY A 193 -21.83 2.34 10.79
N ASP A 194 -21.89 1.49 9.77
CA ASP A 194 -22.36 0.10 9.87
C ASP A 194 -21.25 -0.79 10.46
N ILE A 195 -20.99 -0.61 11.75
CA ILE A 195 -19.92 -1.30 12.47
C ILE A 195 -20.54 -2.45 13.29
N PRO A 196 -19.97 -3.66 13.22
CA PRO A 196 -20.43 -4.76 14.06
C PRO A 196 -20.22 -4.45 15.54
N ASP A 197 -21.12 -4.93 16.38
CA ASP A 197 -21.01 -4.80 17.84
C ASP A 197 -19.92 -5.75 18.36
N ILE A 198 -18.70 -5.22 18.37
CA ILE A 198 -17.50 -5.91 18.87
C ILE A 198 -16.67 -4.97 19.76
N ASP A 199 -15.93 -5.56 20.67
CA ASP A 199 -14.91 -4.83 21.41
C ASP A 199 -13.62 -4.72 20.57
N PRO A 200 -13.23 -3.52 20.10
CA PRO A 200 -12.04 -3.35 19.26
C PRO A 200 -10.72 -3.27 20.05
N THR A 201 -10.75 -3.34 21.38
CA THR A 201 -9.58 -3.06 22.25
C THR A 201 -8.42 -4.03 22.02
N ASP A 202 -8.69 -5.24 21.51
CA ASP A 202 -7.67 -6.22 21.17
C ASP A 202 -7.35 -6.29 19.68
N PHE A 203 -7.96 -5.42 18.85
CA PHE A 203 -7.80 -5.46 17.41
C PHE A 203 -6.81 -4.40 16.91
N PHE A 204 -6.07 -4.79 15.87
CA PHE A 204 -5.36 -3.89 14.97
C PHE A 204 -6.26 -3.53 13.80
N ILE A 205 -6.25 -2.26 13.38
CA ILE A 205 -6.83 -1.82 12.11
C ILE A 205 -5.74 -1.13 11.28
N SER A 206 -5.72 -1.37 9.97
CA SER A 206 -4.79 -0.68 9.06
C SER A 206 -5.55 0.27 8.15
N LEU A 207 -5.06 1.49 8.06
CA LEU A 207 -5.65 2.57 7.26
C LEU A 207 -4.58 3.22 6.38
N VAL A 208 -5.04 3.82 5.28
CA VAL A 208 -4.26 4.84 4.56
C VAL A 208 -4.65 6.23 5.04
N PRO A 209 -3.81 7.27 4.85
CA PRO A 209 -4.07 8.61 5.39
C PRO A 209 -5.42 9.20 5.00
N THR A 210 -5.87 9.00 3.75
CA THR A 210 -7.17 9.47 3.29
C THR A 210 -8.35 8.76 3.97
N GLN A 211 -8.21 7.50 4.36
CA GLN A 211 -9.23 6.78 5.13
C GLN A 211 -9.29 7.30 6.58
N LEU A 212 -8.12 7.49 7.20
CA LEU A 212 -8.04 8.10 8.53
C LEU A 212 -8.71 9.48 8.53
N GLN A 213 -8.38 10.34 7.57
CA GLN A 213 -8.99 11.68 7.42
C GLN A 213 -10.52 11.60 7.35
N ARG A 214 -11.06 10.70 6.55
CA ARG A 214 -12.51 10.53 6.38
C ARG A 214 -13.19 10.06 7.68
N LEU A 215 -12.57 9.14 8.41
CA LEU A 215 -13.10 8.69 9.70
C LEU A 215 -13.04 9.80 10.77
N LEU A 216 -12.01 10.63 10.77
CA LEU A 216 -11.88 11.74 11.72
C LEU A 216 -12.88 12.88 11.48
N GLN A 217 -13.49 12.97 10.30
CA GLN A 217 -14.56 13.94 10.03
C GLN A 217 -15.86 13.62 10.81
N ASN A 218 -16.02 12.38 11.28
CA ASN A 218 -17.15 11.96 12.10
C ASN A 218 -16.68 11.67 13.54
N PRO A 219 -17.10 12.50 14.54
CA PRO A 219 -16.67 12.31 15.93
C PRO A 219 -16.99 10.93 16.52
N ALA A 220 -18.10 10.30 16.12
CA ALA A 220 -18.46 8.97 16.58
C ALA A 220 -17.48 7.90 16.07
N LEU A 221 -17.07 7.99 14.80
CA LEU A 221 -16.09 7.10 14.18
C LEU A 221 -14.68 7.36 14.72
N ALA A 222 -14.32 8.62 14.98
CA ALA A 222 -13.04 8.96 15.62
C ALA A 222 -12.95 8.38 17.03
N ASN A 223 -14.02 8.48 17.83
CA ASN A 223 -14.10 7.88 19.16
C ASN A 223 -14.12 6.35 19.12
N TRP A 224 -14.73 5.73 18.10
CA TRP A 224 -14.65 4.29 17.90
C TRP A 224 -13.22 3.86 17.55
N LEU A 225 -12.55 4.61 16.68
CA LEU A 225 -11.18 4.31 16.26
C LEU A 225 -10.17 4.44 17.41
N SER A 226 -10.40 5.35 18.38
CA SER A 226 -9.54 5.50 19.57
C SER A 226 -9.56 4.29 20.50
N LYS A 227 -10.55 3.41 20.39
CA LYS A 227 -10.66 2.19 21.20
C LYS A 227 -9.79 1.04 20.70
N PHE A 228 -9.26 1.11 19.48
CA PHE A 228 -8.43 0.04 18.95
C PHE A 228 -7.12 -0.10 19.71
N LYS A 229 -6.64 -1.35 19.80
CA LYS A 229 -5.31 -1.63 20.35
C LYS A 229 -4.24 -0.82 19.63
N THR A 230 -4.31 -0.77 18.31
CA THR A 230 -3.40 0.02 17.47
C THR A 230 -4.03 0.27 16.09
N VAL A 231 -3.91 1.50 15.62
CA VAL A 231 -4.27 1.90 14.27
C VAL A 231 -2.97 2.02 13.45
N LEU A 232 -2.70 1.06 12.59
CA LEU A 232 -1.55 1.09 11.68
C LEU A 232 -1.85 2.07 10.54
N LEU A 233 -0.95 3.01 10.29
CA LEU A 233 -1.09 4.02 9.23
C LEU A 233 0.04 3.88 8.22
N GLY A 234 -0.28 3.58 6.97
CA GLY A 234 0.74 3.37 5.94
C GLY A 234 0.25 3.60 4.52
N GLY A 235 1.08 3.22 3.55
CA GLY A 235 0.76 3.30 2.12
C GLY A 235 1.00 4.66 1.47
N ALA A 236 1.04 5.75 2.25
CA ALA A 236 1.42 7.10 1.82
C ALA A 236 1.91 7.91 3.03
N PRO A 237 2.66 9.01 2.83
CA PRO A 237 2.99 9.94 3.89
C PRO A 237 1.72 10.57 4.49
N ALA A 238 1.66 10.63 5.82
CA ALA A 238 0.64 11.38 6.53
C ALA A 238 1.13 12.81 6.81
N TRP A 239 0.24 13.78 6.75
CA TRP A 239 0.56 15.18 7.02
C TRP A 239 0.30 15.52 8.51
N GLU A 240 0.96 16.57 8.97
CA GLU A 240 1.05 16.88 10.40
C GLU A 240 -0.32 17.14 11.03
N GLU A 241 -1.19 17.90 10.37
CA GLU A 241 -2.53 18.22 10.88
C GLU A 241 -3.41 16.97 11.06
N LEU A 242 -3.27 15.97 10.17
CA LEU A 242 -3.95 14.68 10.31
C LEU A 242 -3.45 13.93 11.54
N LEU A 243 -2.13 13.95 11.77
CA LEU A 243 -1.51 13.32 12.93
C LEU A 243 -1.92 14.01 14.23
N GLU A 244 -2.00 15.35 14.23
CA GLU A 244 -2.49 16.12 15.38
C GLU A 244 -3.96 15.85 15.68
N GLN A 245 -4.81 15.80 14.66
CA GLN A 245 -6.22 15.42 14.84
C GLN A 245 -6.36 14.03 15.46
N ALA A 246 -5.55 13.06 15.01
CA ALA A 246 -5.55 11.72 15.58
C ALA A 246 -5.11 11.72 17.06
N ARG A 247 -4.12 12.56 17.45
CA ARG A 247 -3.70 12.73 18.85
C ARG A 247 -4.80 13.34 19.70
N ASN A 248 -5.52 14.34 19.19
CA ASN A 248 -6.62 14.99 19.91
C ASN A 248 -7.72 13.99 20.29
N TYR A 249 -7.93 12.94 19.50
CA TYR A 249 -8.83 11.83 19.82
C TYR A 249 -8.13 10.70 20.60
N SER A 250 -6.88 10.87 21.01
CA SER A 250 -6.08 9.84 21.69
C SER A 250 -6.01 8.52 20.92
N ILE A 251 -6.04 8.58 19.59
CA ILE A 251 -5.94 7.39 18.74
C ILE A 251 -4.54 6.82 18.89
N ARG A 252 -4.45 5.53 19.20
CA ARG A 252 -3.20 4.78 19.30
C ARG A 252 -2.65 4.48 17.89
N LEU A 253 -2.23 5.57 17.22
CA LEU A 253 -1.74 5.49 15.85
C LEU A 253 -0.30 4.96 15.82
N ALA A 254 -0.02 4.13 14.83
CA ALA A 254 1.32 3.59 14.53
C ALA A 254 1.64 3.83 13.06
N PRO A 255 2.27 4.97 12.71
CA PRO A 255 2.82 5.18 11.38
C PRO A 255 3.77 4.05 10.99
N THR A 256 3.64 3.53 9.76
CA THR A 256 4.42 2.38 9.27
C THR A 256 5.08 2.70 7.95
N TYR A 257 6.28 2.16 7.76
CA TYR A 257 6.98 2.19 6.49
C TYR A 257 7.25 0.78 5.99
N GLY A 258 6.87 0.54 4.75
CA GLY A 258 7.02 -0.72 4.04
C GLY A 258 6.24 -0.70 2.73
N MET A 259 6.36 -1.76 1.98
CA MET A 259 5.79 -1.88 0.64
C MET A 259 5.42 -3.33 0.32
N THR A 260 4.91 -3.56 -0.89
CA THR A 260 4.60 -4.92 -1.34
C THR A 260 5.83 -5.80 -1.29
N GLU A 261 6.98 -5.28 -1.72
CA GLU A 261 8.26 -5.98 -1.82
C GLU A 261 8.83 -6.41 -0.44
N THR A 262 8.38 -5.78 0.65
CA THR A 262 8.80 -6.11 2.02
C THR A 262 7.76 -6.93 2.80
N ALA A 263 6.72 -7.44 2.12
CA ALA A 263 5.58 -8.11 2.74
C ALA A 263 4.95 -7.27 3.87
N SER A 264 4.68 -6.00 3.62
CA SER A 264 4.15 -4.99 4.55
C SER A 264 5.26 -4.20 5.27
N GLN A 265 5.01 -3.76 6.51
CA GLN A 265 5.92 -2.87 7.23
C GLN A 265 7.21 -3.56 7.68
N ILE A 266 8.30 -2.78 7.59
CA ILE A 266 9.63 -3.12 8.13
C ILE A 266 10.09 -2.09 9.18
N VAL A 267 9.40 -0.95 9.25
CA VAL A 267 9.61 0.09 10.26
C VAL A 267 8.25 0.53 10.77
N THR A 268 8.14 0.76 12.07
CA THR A 268 6.86 1.16 12.70
C THR A 268 7.14 2.05 13.91
N LEU A 269 6.39 3.14 14.02
CA LEU A 269 6.35 3.96 15.23
C LEU A 269 5.39 3.32 16.22
N LYS A 270 5.81 3.18 17.49
CA LYS A 270 4.91 2.68 18.53
C LYS A 270 3.84 3.71 18.88
N PRO A 271 2.60 3.27 19.20
CA PRO A 271 1.52 4.19 19.59
C PRO A 271 1.87 5.13 20.74
N GLU A 272 2.66 4.66 21.69
CA GLU A 272 3.10 5.46 22.83
C GLU A 272 4.01 6.61 22.39
N ASP A 273 4.96 6.34 21.49
CA ASP A 273 5.85 7.36 20.93
C ASP A 273 5.06 8.37 20.07
N PHE A 274 4.07 7.89 19.32
CA PHE A 274 3.17 8.75 18.55
C PHE A 274 2.37 9.69 19.47
N LEU A 275 1.76 9.18 20.51
CA LEU A 275 0.99 10.00 21.48
C LEU A 275 1.88 11.00 22.22
N ASN A 276 3.17 10.68 22.38
CA ASN A 276 4.18 11.58 22.94
C ASN A 276 4.77 12.58 21.91
N GLY A 277 4.16 12.70 20.73
CA GLY A 277 4.49 13.75 19.75
C GLY A 277 5.46 13.35 18.64
N ALA A 278 5.89 12.09 18.53
CA ALA A 278 6.74 11.65 17.43
C ALA A 278 5.96 11.59 16.09
N ASN A 279 6.59 12.09 14.99
CA ASN A 279 6.00 12.19 13.64
C ASN A 279 6.85 11.48 12.56
N ASN A 280 7.60 10.45 12.92
CA ASN A 280 8.46 9.68 12.01
C ASN A 280 7.90 8.28 11.74
N CYS A 281 8.64 7.46 11.01
CA CYS A 281 8.23 6.09 10.70
C CYS A 281 8.52 5.10 11.85
N GLY A 282 9.26 5.50 12.90
CA GLY A 282 9.57 4.65 14.03
C GLY A 282 10.83 3.83 13.89
N LYS A 283 10.86 2.65 14.54
CA LYS A 283 12.00 1.73 14.61
C LYS A 283 11.85 0.54 13.68
N ILE A 284 12.98 -0.02 13.32
CA ILE A 284 13.06 -1.23 12.47
C ILE A 284 12.46 -2.42 13.21
N LEU A 285 11.68 -3.24 12.51
CA LEU A 285 11.13 -4.49 13.04
C LEU A 285 12.22 -5.59 13.07
N PRO A 286 12.14 -6.55 14.00
CA PRO A 286 13.22 -7.54 14.24
C PRO A 286 13.60 -8.43 13.04
N HIS A 287 12.70 -8.62 12.06
CA HIS A 287 12.95 -9.43 10.88
C HIS A 287 13.68 -8.70 9.74
N ALA A 288 13.95 -7.40 9.91
CA ALA A 288 14.55 -6.54 8.90
C ALA A 288 15.77 -5.81 9.40
N LYS A 289 16.65 -5.44 8.48
CA LYS A 289 17.73 -4.49 8.66
C LYS A 289 17.56 -3.40 7.61
N VAL A 290 17.54 -2.15 8.05
CA VAL A 290 17.42 -0.97 7.19
C VAL A 290 18.69 -0.15 7.34
N SER A 291 19.29 0.26 6.22
CA SER A 291 20.48 1.08 6.19
C SER A 291 20.26 2.28 5.25
N ILE A 292 20.96 3.37 5.51
CA ILE A 292 20.98 4.54 4.64
C ILE A 292 22.30 4.57 3.91
N LEU A 293 22.27 4.56 2.58
CA LEU A 293 23.48 4.54 1.76
C LEU A 293 23.70 5.87 1.03
N SER A 294 24.97 6.24 0.92
CA SER A 294 25.41 7.30 0.00
C SER A 294 25.26 6.86 -1.46
N PRO A 295 25.38 7.78 -2.43
CA PRO A 295 25.46 7.43 -3.85
C PRO A 295 26.61 6.47 -4.19
N THR A 296 27.67 6.45 -3.37
CA THR A 296 28.84 5.55 -3.50
C THR A 296 28.69 4.25 -2.70
N ASN A 297 27.48 3.92 -2.22
CA ASN A 297 27.13 2.71 -1.45
C ASN A 297 27.80 2.58 -0.08
N GLN A 298 28.24 3.67 0.53
CA GLN A 298 28.73 3.67 1.90
C GLN A 298 27.56 3.90 2.86
N ILE A 299 27.57 3.16 3.99
CA ILE A 299 26.57 3.37 5.05
C ILE A 299 26.81 4.76 5.66
N LEU A 300 25.72 5.55 5.72
CA LEU A 300 25.75 6.88 6.31
C LEU A 300 25.44 6.83 7.80
N GLU A 301 26.03 7.76 8.54
CA GLU A 301 25.75 8.01 9.95
C GLU A 301 24.36 8.64 10.13
N THR A 302 23.92 8.75 11.40
CA THR A 302 22.67 9.40 11.80
C THR A 302 22.62 10.84 11.27
N ASN A 303 21.38 11.30 11.00
CA ASN A 303 21.07 12.64 10.45
C ASN A 303 21.67 12.92 9.05
N LYS A 304 22.15 11.89 8.33
CA LYS A 304 22.62 12.02 6.95
C LYS A 304 21.60 11.40 5.98
N ILE A 305 21.12 12.22 5.04
CA ILE A 305 20.15 11.80 4.03
C ILE A 305 20.83 10.96 2.96
N GLY A 306 20.24 9.81 2.66
CA GLY A 306 20.71 8.90 1.61
C GLY A 306 19.61 7.94 1.15
N ILE A 307 20.01 6.98 0.34
CA ILE A 307 19.12 5.97 -0.22
C ILE A 307 18.77 4.94 0.86
N VAL A 308 17.48 4.70 1.07
CA VAL A 308 17.01 3.65 1.99
C VAL A 308 17.26 2.29 1.35
N THR A 309 17.88 1.39 2.11
CA THR A 309 18.14 0.02 1.68
C THR A 309 17.66 -0.98 2.72
N VAL A 310 17.23 -2.14 2.27
CA VAL A 310 16.60 -3.17 3.10
C VAL A 310 17.20 -4.52 2.85
N GLU A 311 17.53 -5.21 3.95
CA GLU A 311 17.78 -6.63 4.02
C GLU A 311 16.72 -7.23 4.95
N ALA A 312 15.90 -8.16 4.49
CA ALA A 312 14.87 -8.77 5.34
C ALA A 312 14.51 -10.18 4.86
N LYS A 313 14.20 -11.06 5.81
CA LYS A 313 13.64 -12.39 5.49
C LYS A 313 12.27 -12.30 4.82
N SER A 314 11.59 -11.17 4.94
CA SER A 314 10.30 -10.89 4.32
C SER A 314 10.39 -10.28 2.92
N LEU A 315 11.60 -10.06 2.37
CA LEU A 315 11.75 -9.52 1.03
C LEU A 315 11.16 -10.45 -0.03
N ALA A 316 10.51 -9.84 -1.01
CA ALA A 316 10.10 -10.53 -2.23
C ALA A 316 11.33 -11.11 -2.94
N LEU A 317 11.16 -12.27 -3.56
CA LEU A 317 12.20 -12.92 -4.34
C LEU A 317 12.52 -12.18 -5.64
N GLY A 318 11.63 -11.31 -6.10
CA GLY A 318 11.76 -10.54 -7.33
C GLY A 318 10.43 -10.03 -7.85
N TYR A 319 10.43 -9.62 -9.11
CA TYR A 319 9.19 -9.33 -9.85
C TYR A 319 8.97 -10.39 -10.92
N TYR A 320 7.83 -11.08 -10.86
CA TYR A 320 7.50 -12.08 -11.85
C TYR A 320 7.64 -11.55 -13.30
N PRO A 321 8.29 -12.31 -14.22
CA PRO A 321 8.86 -13.66 -14.05
C PRO A 321 10.32 -13.68 -13.53
N ASN A 322 10.94 -12.53 -13.25
CA ASN A 322 12.35 -12.42 -12.91
C ASN A 322 12.56 -12.35 -11.39
N LEU A 323 13.58 -13.05 -10.90
CA LEU A 323 14.00 -13.00 -9.51
C LEU A 323 15.14 -11.99 -9.30
N PHE A 324 15.28 -11.46 -8.10
CA PHE A 324 16.40 -10.61 -7.74
C PHE A 324 17.67 -11.45 -7.56
N ASN A 325 18.79 -10.90 -8.02
CA ASN A 325 20.12 -11.51 -7.81
C ASN A 325 20.86 -10.89 -6.63
N GLN A 326 20.19 -10.09 -5.80
CA GLN A 326 20.83 -9.32 -4.72
C GLN A 326 20.06 -9.52 -3.41
N GLU A 327 20.82 -9.71 -2.32
CA GLU A 327 20.27 -9.77 -0.95
C GLU A 327 19.88 -8.39 -0.42
N LEU A 328 20.52 -7.33 -0.92
CA LEU A 328 20.27 -5.94 -0.55
C LEU A 328 19.30 -5.28 -1.53
N PHE A 329 18.12 -4.96 -1.06
CA PHE A 329 17.12 -4.25 -1.87
C PHE A 329 17.23 -2.75 -1.68
N LYS A 330 17.64 -2.04 -2.73
CA LYS A 330 17.70 -0.57 -2.76
C LYS A 330 16.33 -0.03 -3.13
N LEU A 331 15.82 0.84 -2.27
CA LEU A 331 14.57 1.53 -2.50
C LEU A 331 14.79 2.82 -3.30
N ASP A 332 13.72 3.29 -3.89
CA ASP A 332 13.71 4.62 -4.51
C ASP A 332 13.48 5.74 -3.48
N ASP A 333 13.35 5.38 -2.21
CA ASP A 333 13.09 6.31 -1.14
C ASP A 333 14.40 6.87 -0.54
N LEU A 334 14.38 8.17 -0.23
CA LEU A 334 15.42 8.87 0.51
C LEU A 334 14.98 9.05 1.96
N GLY A 335 15.89 8.84 2.89
CA GLY A 335 15.63 9.00 4.32
C GLY A 335 16.89 9.12 5.13
N TYR A 336 16.72 9.20 6.44
CA TYR A 336 17.79 9.19 7.43
C TYR A 336 17.30 8.61 8.75
N PHE A 337 18.22 8.12 9.56
CA PHE A 337 17.96 7.81 10.96
C PHE A 337 18.33 9.01 11.84
N ASP A 338 17.44 9.39 12.76
CA ASP A 338 17.75 10.39 13.76
C ASP A 338 18.57 9.80 14.93
N ASP A 339 18.97 10.65 15.89
CA ASP A 339 19.80 10.23 17.05
C ASP A 339 19.11 9.25 18.00
N LYS A 340 17.77 9.11 17.89
CA LYS A 340 16.97 8.13 18.62
C LYS A 340 16.82 6.81 17.87
N GLY A 341 17.36 6.73 16.64
CA GLY A 341 17.27 5.57 15.74
C GLY A 341 15.90 5.43 15.09
N TYR A 342 15.14 6.51 14.95
CA TYR A 342 13.89 6.52 14.18
C TYR A 342 14.16 6.83 12.71
N LEU A 343 13.52 6.08 11.81
CA LEU A 343 13.57 6.34 10.38
C LEU A 343 12.67 7.51 10.02
N ASN A 344 13.25 8.46 9.29
CA ASN A 344 12.57 9.61 8.70
C ASN A 344 12.66 9.49 7.17
N ILE A 345 11.52 9.45 6.47
CA ILE A 345 11.43 9.41 5.02
C ILE A 345 11.24 10.83 4.50
N ILE A 346 12.12 11.24 3.57
CA ILE A 346 12.09 12.56 2.93
C ILE A 346 11.20 12.56 1.69
N GLY A 347 11.26 11.46 0.91
CA GLY A 347 10.50 11.31 -0.33
C GLY A 347 11.19 10.35 -1.28
N ARG A 348 10.64 10.24 -2.51
CA ARG A 348 11.23 9.40 -3.55
C ARG A 348 12.29 10.13 -4.33
N ASN A 349 13.40 9.46 -4.60
CA ASN A 349 14.50 9.98 -5.39
C ASN A 349 14.07 10.26 -6.86
N SER A 350 13.25 9.37 -7.43
CA SER A 350 12.69 9.54 -8.79
C SER A 350 11.68 10.68 -8.91
N ASN A 351 11.03 11.09 -7.82
CA ASN A 351 10.07 12.19 -7.81
C ASN A 351 10.71 13.53 -7.43
N LYS A 352 12.00 13.53 -7.15
CA LYS A 352 12.74 14.75 -6.84
C LYS A 352 12.71 15.71 -8.04
N ILE A 353 12.28 16.93 -7.82
CA ILE A 353 12.23 18.00 -8.82
C ILE A 353 13.56 18.72 -8.80
N ILE A 354 14.21 18.83 -9.96
CA ILE A 354 15.45 19.59 -10.10
C ILE A 354 15.10 20.91 -10.78
N THR A 355 15.00 21.98 -9.99
CA THR A 355 14.60 23.30 -10.45
C THR A 355 15.73 24.31 -10.26
N GLY A 356 16.27 24.87 -11.36
CA GLY A 356 17.39 25.80 -11.30
C GLY A 356 18.65 25.26 -10.61
N GLY A 357 18.87 23.94 -10.68
CA GLY A 357 19.98 23.25 -10.02
C GLY A 357 19.72 22.84 -8.56
N GLU A 358 18.60 23.25 -7.99
CA GLU A 358 18.21 22.93 -6.62
C GLU A 358 17.28 21.70 -6.56
N ASN A 359 17.45 20.88 -5.53
CA ASN A 359 16.61 19.71 -5.30
C ASN A 359 15.38 20.09 -4.47
N VAL A 360 14.19 19.82 -5.00
CA VAL A 360 12.92 20.03 -4.32
C VAL A 360 12.19 18.69 -4.19
N TYR A 361 11.77 18.37 -2.98
CA TYR A 361 10.97 17.17 -2.72
C TYR A 361 9.49 17.54 -2.71
N PRO A 362 8.65 16.96 -3.60
CA PRO A 362 7.22 17.25 -3.68
C PRO A 362 6.52 17.20 -2.33
N THR A 363 6.83 16.20 -1.51
CA THR A 363 6.22 15.98 -0.20
C THR A 363 6.41 17.14 0.78
N GLU A 364 7.57 17.83 0.74
CA GLU A 364 7.85 19.00 1.56
C GLU A 364 6.96 20.19 1.16
N VAL A 365 6.81 20.39 -0.16
CA VAL A 365 5.98 21.47 -0.70
C VAL A 365 4.49 21.18 -0.44
N GLU A 366 4.06 19.95 -0.65
CA GLU A 366 2.70 19.48 -0.35
C GLU A 366 2.34 19.67 1.12
N ALA A 367 3.25 19.32 2.03
CA ALA A 367 3.04 19.51 3.47
C ALA A 367 2.85 21.00 3.81
N ALA A 368 3.70 21.88 3.29
CA ALA A 368 3.57 23.31 3.51
C ALA A 368 2.26 23.91 2.98
N ILE A 369 1.77 23.40 1.82
CA ILE A 369 0.50 23.83 1.24
C ILE A 369 -0.67 23.32 2.08
N ARG A 370 -0.67 22.04 2.51
CA ARG A 370 -1.72 21.47 3.37
C ARG A 370 -1.83 22.20 4.71
N ALA A 371 -0.69 22.56 5.31
CA ALA A 371 -0.63 23.31 6.56
C ALA A 371 -1.29 24.71 6.51
N THR A 372 -1.68 25.17 5.32
CA THR A 372 -2.47 26.42 5.17
C THR A 372 -3.95 26.21 5.44
N ASN A 373 -4.45 24.97 5.43
CA ASN A 373 -5.88 24.61 5.48
C ASN A 373 -6.72 25.24 4.35
N LEU A 374 -6.08 25.70 3.27
CA LEU A 374 -6.77 26.30 2.10
C LEU A 374 -7.09 25.24 1.04
N VAL A 375 -6.57 24.02 1.16
CA VAL A 375 -6.78 22.96 0.18
C VAL A 375 -7.32 21.69 0.82
N ASN A 376 -8.25 21.02 0.13
CA ASN A 376 -8.72 19.68 0.51
C ASN A 376 -7.73 18.60 0.09
N ASP A 377 -7.03 18.81 -1.04
CA ASP A 377 -6.01 17.90 -1.54
C ASP A 377 -4.98 18.66 -2.38
N VAL A 378 -3.74 18.14 -2.45
CA VAL A 378 -2.69 18.72 -3.27
C VAL A 378 -1.68 17.65 -3.68
N CYS A 379 -1.19 17.77 -4.90
CA CYS A 379 -0.05 17.03 -5.43
C CYS A 379 0.92 17.99 -6.10
N VAL A 380 2.21 17.82 -5.83
CA VAL A 380 3.28 18.62 -6.43
C VAL A 380 4.07 17.75 -7.38
N ILE A 381 4.31 18.26 -8.59
CA ILE A 381 5.07 17.60 -9.64
C ILE A 381 6.12 18.52 -10.23
N GLY A 382 7.18 17.92 -10.77
CA GLY A 382 8.13 18.62 -11.65
C GLY A 382 7.59 18.60 -13.07
N LYS A 383 7.42 19.77 -13.65
CA LYS A 383 7.06 19.95 -15.04
C LYS A 383 8.25 20.48 -15.82
N ASP A 384 8.53 19.92 -16.99
CA ASP A 384 9.62 20.39 -17.84
C ASP A 384 9.45 21.89 -18.16
N ASP A 385 10.51 22.65 -17.96
CA ASP A 385 10.54 24.10 -18.09
C ASP A 385 11.85 24.53 -18.73
N PRO A 386 11.82 25.35 -19.81
CA PRO A 386 13.03 25.74 -20.56
C PRO A 386 13.99 26.61 -19.76
N ILE A 387 13.52 27.29 -18.69
CA ILE A 387 14.36 28.21 -17.89
C ILE A 387 14.91 27.46 -16.67
N TRP A 388 14.11 26.61 -16.05
CA TRP A 388 14.41 25.98 -14.75
C TRP A 388 14.84 24.52 -14.86
N GLY A 389 14.80 23.91 -16.05
CA GLY A 389 14.90 22.47 -16.27
C GLY A 389 13.60 21.78 -15.88
N GLN A 390 13.23 21.88 -14.60
CA GLN A 390 11.89 21.52 -14.10
C GLN A 390 11.32 22.66 -13.28
N ALA A 391 10.05 22.97 -13.45
CA ALA A 391 9.33 23.91 -12.61
C ALA A 391 8.46 23.18 -11.59
N VAL A 392 8.55 23.58 -10.33
CA VAL A 392 7.67 23.10 -9.27
C VAL A 392 6.24 23.52 -9.62
N THR A 393 5.36 22.54 -9.78
CA THR A 393 3.95 22.74 -10.17
C THR A 393 3.04 22.13 -9.13
N ALA A 394 2.18 22.93 -8.51
CA ALA A 394 1.15 22.47 -7.57
C ALA A 394 -0.18 22.27 -8.28
N ILE A 395 -0.75 21.08 -8.14
CA ILE A 395 -2.09 20.73 -8.60
C ILE A 395 -2.93 20.51 -7.34
N TYR A 396 -4.00 21.28 -7.17
CA TYR A 396 -4.70 21.36 -5.90
C TYR A 396 -6.22 21.36 -6.04
N VAL A 397 -6.88 20.88 -5.00
CA VAL A 397 -8.32 20.95 -4.80
C VAL A 397 -8.59 21.96 -3.69
N PRO A 398 -9.17 23.13 -3.95
CA PRO A 398 -9.40 24.14 -2.91
C PRO A 398 -10.45 23.68 -1.91
N CYS A 399 -10.37 24.13 -0.65
CA CYS A 399 -11.39 23.87 0.35
C CYS A 399 -12.65 24.71 0.13
N ASP A 400 -12.52 25.85 -0.55
CA ASP A 400 -13.59 26.77 -0.91
C ASP A 400 -13.32 27.41 -2.28
N LYS A 401 -14.38 27.79 -3.02
CA LYS A 401 -14.28 28.43 -4.34
C LYS A 401 -13.57 29.78 -4.33
N SER A 402 -13.46 30.45 -3.18
CA SER A 402 -12.76 31.73 -3.02
C SER A 402 -11.23 31.59 -2.94
N VAL A 403 -10.74 30.37 -2.69
CA VAL A 403 -9.29 30.11 -2.58
C VAL A 403 -8.61 30.23 -3.93
N THR A 404 -7.66 31.14 -4.02
CA THR A 404 -6.89 31.40 -5.23
C THR A 404 -5.41 30.97 -5.06
N PRO A 405 -4.68 30.76 -6.17
CA PRO A 405 -3.22 30.55 -6.09
C PRO A 405 -2.48 31.65 -5.34
N THR A 406 -2.94 32.89 -5.46
CA THR A 406 -2.33 34.05 -4.77
C THR A 406 -2.46 33.93 -3.26
N THR A 407 -3.64 33.50 -2.77
CA THR A 407 -3.89 33.29 -1.35
C THR A 407 -2.99 32.20 -0.78
N ILE A 408 -2.85 31.08 -1.50
CA ILE A 408 -2.01 29.96 -1.06
C ILE A 408 -0.53 30.37 -1.07
N LYS A 409 -0.07 31.07 -2.14
CA LYS A 409 1.31 31.59 -2.25
C LYS A 409 1.68 32.47 -1.06
N ALA A 410 0.80 33.40 -0.69
CA ALA A 410 1.02 34.27 0.44
C ALA A 410 1.16 33.48 1.76
N ALA A 411 0.34 32.45 1.96
CA ALA A 411 0.34 31.63 3.16
C ALA A 411 1.56 30.70 3.32
N ILE A 412 2.26 30.40 2.22
CA ILE A 412 3.49 29.57 2.22
C ILE A 412 4.77 30.37 2.06
N ALA A 413 4.70 31.70 1.88
CA ALA A 413 5.84 32.54 1.53
C ALA A 413 6.98 32.46 2.57
N ASP A 414 6.63 32.40 3.85
CA ASP A 414 7.58 32.29 4.97
C ASP A 414 7.92 30.84 5.35
N LYS A 415 7.21 29.86 4.78
CA LYS A 415 7.39 28.44 5.10
C LYS A 415 8.34 27.73 4.11
N LEU A 416 8.47 28.25 2.89
CA LEU A 416 9.27 27.65 1.83
C LEU A 416 10.22 28.67 1.20
N SER A 417 11.46 28.28 0.99
CA SER A 417 12.41 29.07 0.20
C SER A 417 11.88 29.29 -1.23
N LYS A 418 12.27 30.41 -1.87
CA LYS A 418 11.72 30.84 -3.16
C LYS A 418 11.79 29.78 -4.26
N PHE A 419 12.85 28.97 -4.30
CA PHE A 419 13.01 27.92 -5.31
C PHE A 419 12.08 26.72 -5.09
N LYS A 420 11.63 26.49 -3.85
CA LYS A 420 10.65 25.45 -3.50
C LYS A 420 9.20 25.86 -3.75
N GLN A 421 8.93 27.15 -3.83
CA GLN A 421 7.56 27.64 -4.04
C GLN A 421 7.09 27.31 -5.47
N PRO A 422 5.85 26.75 -5.61
CA PRO A 422 5.33 26.40 -6.93
C PRO A 422 5.25 27.60 -7.87
N LYS A 423 5.78 27.42 -9.07
CA LYS A 423 5.72 28.43 -10.15
C LYS A 423 4.38 28.36 -10.88
N TYR A 424 3.86 27.15 -11.06
CA TYR A 424 2.57 26.89 -11.71
C TYR A 424 1.58 26.31 -10.73
N TRP A 425 0.33 26.70 -10.88
CA TRP A 425 -0.79 26.29 -10.02
C TRP A 425 -1.95 25.86 -10.90
N ILE A 426 -2.44 24.63 -10.70
CA ILE A 426 -3.54 24.06 -11.46
C ILE A 426 -4.61 23.62 -10.47
N GLN A 427 -5.79 24.20 -10.61
CA GLN A 427 -6.95 23.85 -9.80
C GLN A 427 -7.72 22.71 -10.44
N LEU A 428 -8.11 21.71 -9.67
CA LEU A 428 -8.98 20.62 -10.08
C LEU A 428 -10.13 20.47 -9.07
N GLU A 429 -11.22 19.85 -9.49
CA GLU A 429 -12.29 19.44 -8.58
C GLU A 429 -11.89 18.22 -7.73
N ASN A 430 -11.14 17.29 -8.31
CA ASN A 430 -10.60 16.11 -7.64
C ASN A 430 -9.25 15.73 -8.24
N LEU A 431 -8.33 15.25 -7.42
CA LEU A 431 -7.08 14.68 -7.92
C LEU A 431 -7.32 13.26 -8.47
N PRO A 432 -6.81 12.94 -9.67
CA PRO A 432 -6.93 11.60 -10.24
C PRO A 432 -6.18 10.60 -9.37
N ARG A 433 -6.86 9.54 -8.98
CA ARG A 433 -6.32 8.46 -8.16
C ARG A 433 -6.54 7.13 -8.85
N ASN A 434 -5.59 6.23 -8.65
CA ASN A 434 -5.76 4.85 -9.04
C ASN A 434 -6.72 4.13 -8.06
N TYR A 435 -7.05 2.88 -8.38
CA TYR A 435 -7.92 2.03 -7.56
C TYR A 435 -7.38 1.75 -6.13
N GLN A 436 -6.09 1.99 -5.88
CA GLN A 436 -5.47 1.90 -4.54
C GLN A 436 -5.62 3.20 -3.74
N GLY A 437 -6.28 4.22 -4.29
CA GLY A 437 -6.37 5.55 -3.71
C GLY A 437 -5.09 6.38 -3.87
N LYS A 438 -4.06 5.86 -4.56
CA LYS A 438 -2.82 6.59 -4.84
C LYS A 438 -3.01 7.55 -6.01
N ILE A 439 -2.39 8.72 -5.91
CA ILE A 439 -2.42 9.75 -6.96
C ILE A 439 -1.80 9.20 -8.26
N ASN A 440 -2.49 9.43 -9.37
CA ASN A 440 -2.00 9.08 -10.71
C ASN A 440 -1.14 10.22 -11.27
N CYS A 441 0.16 10.18 -10.95
CA CYS A 441 1.10 11.22 -11.37
C CYS A 441 1.22 11.37 -12.89
N LEU A 442 1.07 10.28 -13.67
CA LEU A 442 1.13 10.34 -15.13
C LEU A 442 -0.03 11.17 -15.70
N GLN A 443 -1.23 10.96 -15.18
CA GLN A 443 -2.41 11.73 -15.58
C GLN A 443 -2.28 13.19 -15.15
N LEU A 444 -1.69 13.49 -13.98
CA LEU A 444 -1.41 14.84 -13.55
C LEU A 444 -0.39 15.55 -14.44
N LEU A 445 0.66 14.84 -14.88
CA LEU A 445 1.63 15.38 -15.84
C LEU A 445 0.97 15.71 -17.18
N GLN A 446 0.09 14.85 -17.69
CA GLN A 446 -0.69 15.13 -18.91
C GLN A 446 -1.55 16.37 -18.74
N ILE A 447 -2.30 16.49 -17.65
CA ILE A 447 -3.11 17.68 -17.33
C ILE A 447 -2.23 18.93 -17.27
N ALA A 448 -1.09 18.87 -16.61
CA ALA A 448 -0.16 19.99 -16.47
C ALA A 448 0.45 20.42 -17.83
N THR A 449 0.65 19.47 -18.73
CA THR A 449 1.16 19.76 -20.08
C THR A 449 0.10 20.46 -20.94
N LEU A 450 -1.17 20.02 -20.88
CA LEU A 450 -2.27 20.61 -21.63
C LEU A 450 -2.60 22.05 -21.17
N HIS A 451 -2.43 22.38 -19.90
CA HIS A 451 -2.67 23.73 -19.38
C HIS A 451 -1.68 24.80 -19.88
N GLN A 452 -0.66 24.43 -20.61
CA GLN A 452 0.29 25.39 -21.23
C GLN A 452 -0.08 25.80 -22.67
N ASN A 453 -0.98 25.05 -23.35
CA ASN A 453 -1.41 25.34 -24.71
C ASN A 453 -2.91 25.63 -24.77
N PRO A 454 -3.36 26.87 -24.43
CA PRO A 454 -4.78 27.25 -24.59
C PRO A 454 -5.26 27.22 -26.05
N SER A 455 -4.34 27.17 -27.03
CA SER A 455 -4.64 27.20 -28.46
C SER A 455 -5.03 25.86 -29.08
N GLN A 456 -4.94 24.72 -28.37
CA GLN A 456 -5.37 23.41 -28.90
C GLN A 456 -6.76 22.97 -28.48
N LEU A 457 -7.42 23.68 -27.56
CA LEU A 457 -8.81 23.39 -27.16
C LEU A 457 -9.87 24.01 -28.08
N ALA A 458 -9.48 24.74 -29.13
CA ALA A 458 -10.40 25.38 -30.08
C ALA A 458 -10.55 24.63 -31.41
N SER A 459 -9.96 23.45 -31.61
CA SER A 459 -10.03 22.70 -32.88
C SER A 459 -10.86 21.41 -32.85
N ASP A 460 -11.44 21.05 -31.70
CA ASP A 460 -12.31 19.84 -31.55
C ASP A 460 -13.67 20.19 -30.92
N SER A 461 -14.27 21.29 -31.35
CA SER A 461 -15.68 21.61 -31.08
C SER A 461 -16.50 21.60 -32.36
#